data_8406091189964f2c0bf24c7a84173af3
#
_entry.id   8406091189964f2c0bf24c7a84173af3
#
_cell.length_a   1.000
_cell.length_b   1.000
_cell.length_c   1.000
_cell.angle_alpha   90.00
_cell.angle_beta   90.00
_cell.angle_gamma   90.00
#
_symmetry.space_group_name_H-M   'P 1'
#
loop_
_entity.id
_entity.type
_entity.pdbx_description
1 polymer ?
#
loop_
_entity_poly.entity_id
_entity_poly.type
_entity_poly.pdbx_seq_one_letter_code
_entity_poly.pdbx_strand_id
1 'polypeptide(L)'
;MKELNKKAFAGLLGLLLAMATLLFFPAGTLDYFQAWAFLAVFFVPALAITLYLMKKDPKLLERRVYAGPTAEKEPSQKIIQSITSIGFIAMLVVPALDHRFHGSQVPLYATLAGDLLVAVGFLIIFFVYKENTFASATIEVAPEQKVVSTRLYAFVRHPMYLGGLCLFVGMSLALGSWWGLYVFLLIMPALIWRIFDEENLLAKNLPGYSEYREKVKYRLIPFIW
;
A
#
# COMPACT_ATOMS: atom_id res chain seq x y z
N MET A 1 -10.26 23.17 0.19
CA MET A 1 -10.00 22.43 -1.06
C MET A 1 -8.66 22.78 -1.73
N LYS A 2 -8.35 24.04 -2.07
CA LYS A 2 -7.04 24.39 -2.70
C LYS A 2 -5.83 23.92 -1.86
N GLU A 3 -5.86 24.11 -0.55
CA GLU A 3 -4.76 23.70 0.34
C GLU A 3 -4.62 22.18 0.45
N LEU A 4 -5.73 21.43 0.49
CA LEU A 4 -5.71 19.97 0.48
C LEU A 4 -5.08 19.44 -0.81
N ASN A 5 -5.48 19.99 -1.95
CA ASN A 5 -4.92 19.62 -3.24
C ASN A 5 -3.42 19.89 -3.32
N LYS A 6 -2.96 21.06 -2.84
CA LYS A 6 -1.52 21.37 -2.77
C LYS A 6 -0.76 20.38 -1.90
N LYS A 7 -1.29 20.02 -0.71
CA LYS A 7 -0.69 19.01 0.16
C LYS A 7 -0.61 17.65 -0.50
N ALA A 8 -1.68 17.22 -1.21
CA ALA A 8 -1.68 15.95 -1.91
C ALA A 8 -0.64 15.90 -3.04
N PHE A 9 -0.54 16.96 -3.85
CA PHE A 9 0.49 17.05 -4.89
C PHE A 9 1.91 17.14 -4.31
N ALA A 10 2.12 17.93 -3.26
CA ALA A 10 3.41 18.03 -2.58
C ALA A 10 3.82 16.68 -1.98
N GLY A 11 2.88 15.96 -1.36
CA GLY A 11 3.11 14.60 -0.84
C GLY A 11 3.48 13.62 -1.96
N LEU A 12 2.77 13.64 -3.08
CA LEU A 12 3.05 12.77 -4.23
C LEU A 12 4.41 13.08 -4.85
N LEU A 13 4.75 14.35 -5.03
CA LEU A 13 6.05 14.78 -5.53
C LEU A 13 7.17 14.42 -4.55
N GLY A 14 6.98 14.67 -3.25
CA GLY A 14 7.94 14.28 -2.22
C GLY A 14 8.18 12.78 -2.19
N LEU A 15 7.12 11.97 -2.33
CA LEU A 15 7.24 10.51 -2.43
C LEU A 15 8.02 10.10 -3.68
N LEU A 16 7.75 10.71 -4.84
CA LEU A 16 8.48 10.43 -6.09
C LEU A 16 9.98 10.72 -5.92
N LEU A 17 10.31 11.89 -5.38
CA LEU A 17 11.71 12.26 -5.15
C LEU A 17 12.40 11.34 -4.15
N ALA A 18 11.72 10.97 -3.06
CA ALA A 18 12.25 10.03 -2.07
C ALA A 18 12.48 8.65 -2.69
N MET A 19 11.51 8.10 -3.42
CA MET A 19 11.65 6.80 -4.07
C MET A 19 12.74 6.81 -5.14
N ALA A 20 12.81 7.84 -5.97
CA ALA A 20 13.89 7.98 -6.95
C ALA A 20 15.26 8.04 -6.26
N THR A 21 15.40 8.80 -5.17
CA THR A 21 16.65 8.86 -4.39
C THR A 21 17.00 7.50 -3.80
N LEU A 22 16.04 6.81 -3.18
CA LEU A 22 16.25 5.49 -2.57
C LEU A 22 16.53 4.38 -3.58
N LEU A 23 16.19 4.57 -4.85
CA LEU A 23 16.51 3.62 -5.92
C LEU A 23 17.86 3.96 -6.57
N PHE A 24 18.04 5.19 -7.06
CA PHE A 24 19.19 5.51 -7.90
C PHE A 24 20.47 5.82 -7.11
N PHE A 25 20.37 6.39 -5.91
CA PHE A 25 21.55 6.67 -5.10
C PHE A 25 22.26 5.39 -4.60
N PRO A 26 21.56 4.37 -4.03
CA PRO A 26 22.21 3.11 -3.68
C PRO A 26 22.63 2.30 -4.91
N ALA A 27 21.88 2.36 -6.02
CA ALA A 27 22.29 1.71 -7.26
C ALA A 27 23.59 2.29 -7.85
N GLY A 28 23.89 3.56 -7.55
CA GLY A 28 25.07 4.27 -8.05
C GLY A 28 25.02 4.56 -9.55
N THR A 29 23.86 4.42 -10.19
CA THR A 29 23.66 4.62 -11.62
C THR A 29 22.23 5.01 -11.93
N LEU A 30 22.02 5.74 -13.03
CA LEU A 30 20.72 5.99 -13.62
C LEU A 30 20.36 4.95 -14.71
N ASP A 31 21.32 4.10 -15.09
CA ASP A 31 21.11 2.95 -15.98
C ASP A 31 20.51 1.79 -15.19
N TYR A 32 19.26 1.96 -14.81
CA TYR A 32 18.44 1.00 -14.07
C TYR A 32 17.01 1.04 -14.64
N PHE A 33 16.83 0.42 -15.80
CA PHE A 33 15.57 0.45 -16.55
C PHE A 33 14.38 -0.02 -15.72
N GLN A 34 14.55 -1.07 -14.93
CA GLN A 34 13.51 -1.60 -14.05
C GLN A 34 13.01 -0.57 -13.03
N ALA A 35 13.90 0.26 -12.48
CA ALA A 35 13.52 1.32 -11.55
C ALA A 35 12.68 2.41 -12.26
N TRP A 36 13.04 2.80 -13.48
CA TRP A 36 12.26 3.76 -14.26
C TRP A 36 10.88 3.22 -14.62
N ALA A 37 10.79 1.97 -15.08
CA ALA A 37 9.54 1.29 -15.40
C ALA A 37 8.63 1.21 -14.16
N PHE A 38 9.18 0.73 -13.04
CA PHE A 38 8.46 0.65 -11.77
C PHE A 38 7.95 2.02 -11.29
N LEU A 39 8.77 3.06 -11.33
CA LEU A 39 8.34 4.42 -10.94
C LEU A 39 7.17 4.90 -11.83
N ALA A 40 7.23 4.65 -13.13
CA ALA A 40 6.13 5.00 -14.02
C ALA A 40 4.85 4.23 -13.69
N VAL A 41 4.94 2.89 -13.54
CA VAL A 41 3.80 2.02 -13.20
C VAL A 41 3.23 2.34 -11.81
N PHE A 42 4.04 2.82 -10.88
CA PHE A 42 3.59 3.24 -9.55
C PHE A 42 2.92 4.63 -9.59
N PHE A 43 3.56 5.63 -10.19
CA PHE A 43 3.10 7.03 -10.08
C PHE A 43 1.97 7.39 -11.02
N VAL A 44 1.85 6.75 -12.19
CA VAL A 44 0.72 7.01 -13.09
C VAL A 44 -0.62 6.67 -12.43
N PRO A 45 -0.86 5.47 -11.88
CA PRO A 45 -2.10 5.17 -11.18
C PRO A 45 -2.23 5.94 -9.86
N ALA A 46 -1.16 6.18 -9.11
CA ALA A 46 -1.21 6.99 -7.89
C ALA A 46 -1.69 8.42 -8.18
N LEU A 47 -1.19 9.05 -9.25
CA LEU A 47 -1.66 10.35 -9.70
C LEU A 47 -3.13 10.29 -10.16
N ALA A 48 -3.49 9.29 -10.96
CA ALA A 48 -4.87 9.12 -11.43
C ALA A 48 -5.86 8.97 -10.28
N ILE A 49 -5.53 8.17 -9.26
CA ILE A 49 -6.34 8.00 -8.05
C ILE A 49 -6.42 9.31 -7.27
N THR A 50 -5.31 10.02 -7.11
CA THR A 50 -5.28 11.32 -6.43
C THR A 50 -6.20 12.32 -7.12
N LEU A 51 -6.13 12.45 -8.45
CA LEU A 51 -7.01 13.32 -9.23
C LEU A 51 -8.48 12.92 -9.14
N TYR A 52 -8.75 11.61 -9.12
CA TYR A 52 -10.09 11.10 -8.92
C TYR A 52 -10.65 11.50 -7.54
N LEU A 53 -9.89 11.29 -6.46
CA LEU A 53 -10.30 11.63 -5.10
C LEU A 53 -10.49 13.14 -4.92
N MET A 54 -9.64 13.97 -5.51
CA MET A 54 -9.81 15.44 -5.50
C MET A 54 -11.17 15.87 -6.04
N LYS A 55 -11.69 15.17 -7.04
CA LYS A 55 -12.95 15.52 -7.69
C LYS A 55 -14.16 14.82 -7.07
N LYS A 56 -14.02 13.57 -6.65
CA LYS A 56 -15.13 12.70 -6.27
C LYS A 56 -15.26 12.44 -4.77
N ASP A 57 -14.16 12.40 -4.04
CA ASP A 57 -14.16 12.16 -2.59
C ASP A 57 -13.04 12.92 -1.87
N PRO A 58 -13.16 14.25 -1.72
CA PRO A 58 -12.17 15.05 -0.99
C PRO A 58 -12.02 14.65 0.49
N LYS A 59 -13.07 14.09 1.10
CA LYS A 59 -13.02 13.60 2.49
C LYS A 59 -12.09 12.40 2.64
N LEU A 60 -12.17 11.45 1.70
CA LEU A 60 -11.24 10.33 1.67
C LEU A 60 -9.81 10.81 1.37
N LEU A 61 -9.63 11.76 0.44
CA LEU A 61 -8.32 12.34 0.17
C LEU A 61 -7.70 12.93 1.44
N GLU A 62 -8.46 13.68 2.22
CA GLU A 62 -8.00 14.25 3.50
C GLU A 62 -7.52 13.16 4.47
N ARG A 63 -8.31 12.07 4.64
CA ARG A 63 -7.94 10.91 5.47
C ARG A 63 -6.69 10.18 4.97
N ARG A 64 -6.36 10.29 3.68
CA ARG A 64 -5.19 9.65 3.06
C ARG A 64 -3.94 10.52 3.07
N VAL A 65 -4.07 11.84 3.08
CA VAL A 65 -2.94 12.78 3.15
C VAL A 65 -2.26 12.73 4.54
N TYR A 66 -3.03 12.44 5.60
CA TYR A 66 -2.49 12.24 6.95
C TYR A 66 -2.19 10.76 7.15
N ALA A 67 -0.92 10.38 6.96
CA ALA A 67 -0.44 9.01 7.05
C ALA A 67 0.88 8.93 7.82
N GLY A 68 1.27 7.70 8.16
CA GLY A 68 2.55 7.40 8.80
C GLY A 68 2.46 7.27 10.33
N PRO A 69 3.59 6.94 10.98
CA PRO A 69 3.60 6.61 12.42
C PRO A 69 3.11 7.72 13.33
N THR A 70 3.36 8.98 12.94
CA THR A 70 2.96 10.17 13.73
C THR A 70 1.47 10.48 13.64
N ALA A 71 0.79 9.98 12.62
CA ALA A 71 -0.65 10.16 12.43
C ALA A 71 -1.48 9.13 13.22
N GLU A 72 -0.89 8.00 13.61
CA GLU A 72 -1.59 6.95 14.37
C GLU A 72 -1.81 7.37 15.81
N LYS A 73 -2.95 6.97 16.38
CA LYS A 73 -3.31 7.25 17.77
C LYS A 73 -2.84 6.15 18.72
N GLU A 74 -3.02 4.89 18.31
CA GLU A 74 -2.69 3.71 19.12
C GLU A 74 -1.19 3.42 19.13
N PRO A 75 -0.57 3.13 20.29
CA PRO A 75 0.86 2.83 20.39
C PRO A 75 1.29 1.63 19.53
N SER A 76 0.48 0.58 19.49
CA SER A 76 0.74 -0.61 18.63
C SER A 76 0.83 -0.20 17.16
N GLN A 77 -0.08 0.67 16.70
CA GLN A 77 -0.11 1.13 15.32
C GLN A 77 1.09 2.02 14.96
N LYS A 78 1.59 2.82 15.91
CA LYS A 78 2.84 3.58 15.71
C LYS A 78 4.02 2.66 15.49
N ILE A 79 4.12 1.58 16.27
CA ILE A 79 5.19 0.57 16.11
C ILE A 79 5.05 -0.14 14.75
N ILE A 80 3.87 -0.64 14.42
CA ILE A 80 3.59 -1.32 13.17
C ILE A 80 3.92 -0.42 11.97
N GLN A 81 3.45 0.83 11.99
CA GLN A 81 3.72 1.79 10.92
C GLN A 81 5.21 2.15 10.82
N SER A 82 5.94 2.18 11.93
CA SER A 82 7.39 2.39 11.90
C SER A 82 8.10 1.21 11.24
N ILE A 83 7.74 -0.03 11.61
CA ILE A 83 8.30 -1.26 11.01
C ILE A 83 7.98 -1.30 9.51
N THR A 84 6.74 -1.05 9.12
CA THR A 84 6.34 -1.08 7.71
C THR A 84 6.97 0.06 6.90
N SER A 85 7.18 1.23 7.49
CA SER A 85 7.89 2.35 6.84
C SER A 85 9.36 2.03 6.61
N ILE A 86 10.06 1.47 7.61
CA ILE A 86 11.44 1.00 7.46
C ILE A 86 11.51 -0.12 6.43
N GLY A 87 10.55 -1.06 6.49
CA GLY A 87 10.44 -2.13 5.51
C GLY A 87 10.24 -1.61 4.09
N PHE A 88 9.38 -0.62 3.89
CA PHE A 88 9.17 0.01 2.58
C PHE A 88 10.46 0.65 2.04
N ILE A 89 11.22 1.36 2.89
CA ILE A 89 12.53 1.90 2.53
C ILE A 89 13.48 0.77 2.14
N ALA A 90 13.55 -0.30 2.94
CA ALA A 90 14.40 -1.45 2.65
C ALA A 90 14.01 -2.14 1.33
N MET A 91 12.71 -2.22 1.01
CA MET A 91 12.20 -2.77 -0.26
C MET A 91 12.57 -1.93 -1.50
N LEU A 92 13.03 -0.70 -1.33
CA LEU A 92 13.59 0.12 -2.40
C LEU A 92 15.12 0.02 -2.43
N VAL A 93 15.76 0.13 -1.26
CA VAL A 93 17.22 0.18 -1.13
C VAL A 93 17.86 -1.19 -1.44
N VAL A 94 17.28 -2.29 -0.94
CA VAL A 94 17.84 -3.64 -1.14
C VAL A 94 17.87 -4.04 -2.61
N PRO A 95 16.79 -3.89 -3.41
CA PRO A 95 16.85 -4.11 -4.86
C PRO A 95 17.84 -3.19 -5.58
N ALA A 96 17.98 -1.94 -5.15
CA ALA A 96 18.93 -1.01 -5.74
C ALA A 96 20.38 -1.44 -5.49
N LEU A 97 20.71 -1.91 -4.28
CA LEU A 97 22.01 -2.49 -3.96
C LEU A 97 22.24 -3.81 -4.71
N ASP A 98 21.20 -4.64 -4.81
CA ASP A 98 21.24 -5.89 -5.57
C ASP A 98 21.55 -5.63 -7.05
N HIS A 99 20.92 -4.61 -7.65
CA HIS A 99 21.24 -4.15 -9.01
C HIS A 99 22.71 -3.70 -9.11
N ARG A 100 23.21 -2.90 -8.17
CA ARG A 100 24.59 -2.41 -8.15
C ARG A 100 25.61 -3.54 -8.10
N PHE A 101 25.36 -4.56 -7.30
CA PHE A 101 26.29 -5.67 -7.09
C PHE A 101 26.01 -6.88 -7.98
N HIS A 102 25.04 -6.78 -8.91
CA HIS A 102 24.65 -7.84 -9.85
C HIS A 102 24.31 -9.18 -9.16
N GLY A 103 23.65 -9.09 -7.98
CA GLY A 103 23.34 -10.27 -7.16
C GLY A 103 22.22 -11.14 -7.74
N SER A 104 21.13 -10.54 -8.19
CA SER A 104 19.98 -11.25 -8.76
C SER A 104 19.96 -11.21 -10.28
N GLN A 105 19.57 -12.34 -10.88
CA GLN A 105 19.25 -12.43 -12.30
C GLN A 105 17.75 -12.75 -12.44
N VAL A 106 16.92 -11.72 -12.27
CA VAL A 106 15.48 -11.86 -12.44
C VAL A 106 15.16 -11.75 -13.94
N PRO A 107 14.50 -12.77 -14.53
CA PRO A 107 14.21 -12.75 -15.96
C PRO A 107 13.16 -11.68 -16.28
N LEU A 108 13.21 -11.13 -17.50
CA LEU A 108 12.34 -10.03 -17.95
C LEU A 108 10.85 -10.33 -17.74
N TYR A 109 10.40 -11.56 -18.01
CA TYR A 109 8.99 -11.92 -17.81
C TYR A 109 8.55 -11.80 -16.33
N ALA A 110 9.47 -12.05 -15.39
CA ALA A 110 9.17 -11.90 -13.96
C ALA A 110 9.15 -10.41 -13.53
N THR A 111 10.00 -9.57 -14.10
CA THR A 111 9.93 -8.11 -13.86
C THR A 111 8.66 -7.52 -14.43
N LEU A 112 8.27 -7.90 -15.64
CA LEU A 112 6.99 -7.47 -16.24
C LEU A 112 5.77 -7.98 -15.45
N ALA A 113 5.82 -9.21 -14.93
CA ALA A 113 4.79 -9.72 -14.02
C ALA A 113 4.75 -8.91 -12.72
N GLY A 114 5.90 -8.45 -12.21
CA GLY A 114 6.00 -7.54 -11.09
C GLY A 114 5.30 -6.20 -11.35
N ASP A 115 5.58 -5.57 -12.48
CA ASP A 115 4.91 -4.34 -12.90
C ASP A 115 3.40 -4.52 -13.05
N LEU A 116 2.96 -5.65 -13.62
CA LEU A 116 1.54 -5.99 -13.72
C LEU A 116 0.90 -6.15 -12.33
N LEU A 117 1.57 -6.80 -11.38
CA LEU A 117 1.09 -6.92 -10.00
C LEU A 117 0.97 -5.55 -9.32
N VAL A 118 1.91 -4.63 -9.55
CA VAL A 118 1.81 -3.25 -9.06
C VAL A 118 0.56 -2.56 -9.63
N ALA A 119 0.34 -2.68 -10.94
CA ALA A 119 -0.85 -2.10 -11.58
C ALA A 119 -2.15 -2.70 -11.04
N VAL A 120 -2.21 -4.02 -10.86
CA VAL A 120 -3.35 -4.74 -10.26
C VAL A 120 -3.58 -4.29 -8.81
N GLY A 121 -2.51 -4.13 -8.03
CA GLY A 121 -2.60 -3.62 -6.66
C GLY A 121 -3.26 -2.25 -6.60
N PHE A 122 -2.84 -1.32 -7.45
CA PHE A 122 -3.48 -0.01 -7.56
C PHE A 122 -4.93 -0.08 -8.05
N LEU A 123 -5.25 -0.98 -8.95
CA LEU A 123 -6.62 -1.20 -9.42
C LEU A 123 -7.53 -1.69 -8.29
N ILE A 124 -7.07 -2.62 -7.47
CA ILE A 124 -7.78 -3.08 -6.27
C ILE A 124 -8.00 -1.91 -5.31
N ILE A 125 -6.95 -1.14 -5.00
CA ILE A 125 -7.02 0.03 -4.12
C ILE A 125 -8.00 1.08 -4.67
N PHE A 126 -7.99 1.33 -5.96
CA PHE A 126 -8.95 2.24 -6.59
C PHE A 126 -10.40 1.80 -6.38
N PHE A 127 -10.71 0.51 -6.55
CA PHE A 127 -12.06 0.00 -6.31
C PHE A 127 -12.45 0.04 -4.83
N VAL A 128 -11.49 -0.18 -3.91
CA VAL A 128 -11.70 0.02 -2.47
C VAL A 128 -12.08 1.48 -2.17
N TYR A 129 -11.35 2.46 -2.71
CA TYR A 129 -11.65 3.88 -2.50
C TYR A 129 -12.98 4.31 -3.12
N LYS A 130 -13.35 3.69 -4.23
CA LYS A 130 -14.64 3.94 -4.88
C LYS A 130 -15.83 3.45 -4.05
N GLU A 131 -15.62 2.43 -3.21
CA GLU A 131 -16.65 1.78 -2.41
C GLU A 131 -16.68 2.31 -0.98
N ASN A 132 -15.54 2.64 -0.42
CA ASN A 132 -15.38 2.93 1.00
C ASN A 132 -14.68 4.28 1.24
N THR A 133 -15.47 5.33 1.46
CA THR A 133 -14.97 6.67 1.81
C THR A 133 -14.30 6.73 3.20
N PHE A 134 -14.42 5.66 4.01
CA PHE A 134 -13.80 5.55 5.33
C PHE A 134 -12.45 4.82 5.32
N ALA A 135 -11.94 4.44 4.15
CA ALA A 135 -10.65 3.76 4.00
C ALA A 135 -9.46 4.69 4.33
N SER A 136 -9.32 5.05 5.62
CA SER A 136 -8.26 5.93 6.14
C SER A 136 -6.86 5.34 5.97
N ALA A 137 -5.83 6.19 6.10
CA ALA A 137 -4.43 5.74 6.22
C ALA A 137 -4.11 5.28 7.65
N THR A 138 -4.86 5.78 8.64
CA THR A 138 -4.78 5.43 10.05
C THR A 138 -5.90 4.48 10.45
N ILE A 139 -5.68 3.66 11.48
CA ILE A 139 -6.73 2.80 12.05
C ILE A 139 -7.56 3.61 13.03
N GLU A 140 -8.77 3.94 12.58
CA GLU A 140 -9.76 4.66 13.39
C GLU A 140 -11.18 4.34 12.91
N VAL A 141 -12.16 4.58 13.77
CA VAL A 141 -13.59 4.52 13.41
C VAL A 141 -14.13 5.94 13.38
N ALA A 142 -14.59 6.37 12.21
CA ALA A 142 -15.21 7.68 12.08
C ALA A 142 -16.65 7.68 12.65
N PRO A 143 -17.16 8.82 13.18
CA PRO A 143 -18.48 8.87 13.84
C PRO A 143 -19.66 8.38 12.97
N GLU A 144 -19.57 8.57 11.66
CA GLU A 144 -20.62 8.18 10.70
C GLU A 144 -20.27 6.91 9.92
N GLN A 145 -19.23 6.20 10.32
CA GLN A 145 -18.75 5.01 9.60
C GLN A 145 -19.78 3.89 9.66
N LYS A 146 -19.99 3.27 8.50
CA LYS A 146 -20.85 2.08 8.34
C LYS A 146 -20.00 0.94 7.81
N VAL A 147 -20.44 -0.29 8.12
CA VAL A 147 -19.83 -1.49 7.55
C VAL A 147 -20.12 -1.54 6.05
N VAL A 148 -19.05 -1.61 5.26
CA VAL A 148 -19.12 -1.86 3.83
C VAL A 148 -18.97 -3.37 3.62
N SER A 149 -19.96 -3.99 2.94
CA SER A 149 -20.02 -5.45 2.73
C SER A 149 -20.31 -5.83 1.28
N THR A 150 -20.13 -4.89 0.35
CA THR A 150 -20.42 -5.06 -1.07
C THR A 150 -19.14 -5.18 -1.90
N ARG A 151 -19.27 -5.60 -3.15
CA ARG A 151 -18.16 -5.73 -4.13
C ARG A 151 -16.98 -6.51 -3.56
N LEU A 152 -15.78 -5.89 -3.49
CA LEU A 152 -14.59 -6.57 -2.95
C LEU A 152 -14.73 -6.98 -1.49
N TYR A 153 -15.47 -6.19 -0.70
CA TYR A 153 -15.75 -6.50 0.70
C TYR A 153 -16.75 -7.66 0.90
N ALA A 154 -17.43 -8.09 -0.15
CA ALA A 154 -18.25 -9.30 -0.10
C ALA A 154 -17.41 -10.59 -0.15
N PHE A 155 -16.18 -10.52 -0.63
CA PHE A 155 -15.29 -11.68 -0.78
C PHE A 155 -14.23 -11.76 0.32
N VAL A 156 -13.62 -10.62 0.66
CA VAL A 156 -12.57 -10.52 1.69
C VAL A 156 -12.80 -9.29 2.56
N ARG A 157 -12.42 -9.39 3.84
CA ARG A 157 -12.62 -8.29 4.79
C ARG A 157 -11.64 -7.13 4.58
N HIS A 158 -10.44 -7.42 4.05
CA HIS A 158 -9.37 -6.44 3.89
C HIS A 158 -8.87 -6.31 2.43
N PRO A 159 -9.73 -5.91 1.48
CA PRO A 159 -9.31 -5.82 0.07
C PRO A 159 -8.23 -4.76 -0.16
N MET A 160 -8.10 -3.74 0.70
CA MET A 160 -7.01 -2.77 0.61
C MET A 160 -5.65 -3.43 0.89
N TYR A 161 -5.58 -4.31 1.90
CA TYR A 161 -4.34 -5.04 2.20
C TYR A 161 -4.01 -6.06 1.12
N LEU A 162 -5.01 -6.63 0.44
CA LEU A 162 -4.78 -7.46 -0.75
C LEU A 162 -4.12 -6.63 -1.87
N GLY A 163 -4.61 -5.42 -2.13
CA GLY A 163 -3.96 -4.48 -3.05
C GLY A 163 -2.54 -4.16 -2.63
N GLY A 164 -2.31 -3.90 -1.33
CA GLY A 164 -0.98 -3.68 -0.75
C GLY A 164 -0.05 -4.87 -0.91
N LEU A 165 -0.56 -6.10 -0.73
CA LEU A 165 0.19 -7.34 -0.95
C LEU A 165 0.67 -7.43 -2.41
N CYS A 166 -0.21 -7.17 -3.37
CA CYS A 166 0.14 -7.12 -4.78
C CYS A 166 1.23 -6.06 -5.06
N LEU A 167 1.11 -4.87 -4.44
CA LEU A 167 2.11 -3.81 -4.58
C LEU A 167 3.48 -4.25 -4.05
N PHE A 168 3.56 -4.84 -2.86
CA PHE A 168 4.83 -5.21 -2.25
C PHE A 168 5.52 -6.36 -2.97
N VAL A 169 4.79 -7.43 -3.31
CA VAL A 169 5.34 -8.53 -4.11
C VAL A 169 5.73 -8.02 -5.50
N GLY A 170 4.85 -7.24 -6.12
CA GLY A 170 5.09 -6.66 -7.44
C GLY A 170 6.32 -5.77 -7.47
N MET A 171 6.51 -4.91 -6.47
CA MET A 171 7.66 -4.01 -6.37
C MET A 171 8.99 -4.76 -6.36
N SER A 172 9.11 -5.85 -5.60
CA SER A 172 10.33 -6.65 -5.53
C SER A 172 10.71 -7.24 -6.88
N LEU A 173 9.72 -7.81 -7.59
CA LEU A 173 9.92 -8.41 -8.90
C LEU A 173 10.16 -7.33 -9.97
N ALA A 174 9.38 -6.25 -9.98
CA ALA A 174 9.51 -5.14 -10.92
C ALA A 174 10.89 -4.49 -10.86
N LEU A 175 11.48 -4.39 -9.67
CA LEU A 175 12.84 -3.88 -9.47
C LEU A 175 13.94 -4.91 -9.80
N GLY A 176 13.59 -6.12 -10.25
CA GLY A 176 14.53 -7.13 -10.68
C GLY A 176 15.34 -7.77 -9.55
N SER A 177 14.77 -7.91 -8.34
CA SER A 177 15.48 -8.43 -7.18
C SER A 177 14.69 -9.52 -6.45
N TRP A 178 15.31 -10.69 -6.28
CA TRP A 178 14.79 -11.71 -5.36
C TRP A 178 14.94 -11.32 -3.90
N TRP A 179 15.94 -10.53 -3.54
CA TRP A 179 16.16 -10.05 -2.17
C TRP A 179 15.04 -9.16 -1.67
N GLY A 180 14.38 -8.41 -2.57
CA GLY A 180 13.20 -7.65 -2.22
C GLY A 180 12.07 -8.52 -1.64
N LEU A 181 11.89 -9.75 -2.14
CA LEU A 181 10.90 -10.70 -1.60
C LEU A 181 11.25 -11.15 -0.17
N TYR A 182 12.54 -11.34 0.15
CA TYR A 182 12.95 -11.63 1.53
C TYR A 182 12.65 -10.47 2.47
N VAL A 183 12.91 -9.23 2.03
CA VAL A 183 12.52 -8.04 2.82
C VAL A 183 11.01 -8.02 3.04
N PHE A 184 10.21 -8.29 2.00
CA PHE A 184 8.76 -8.38 2.14
C PHE A 184 8.33 -9.45 3.16
N LEU A 185 8.92 -10.64 3.13
CA LEU A 185 8.63 -11.70 4.10
C LEU A 185 8.93 -11.26 5.55
N LEU A 186 9.97 -10.45 5.77
CA LEU A 186 10.32 -9.92 7.11
C LEU A 186 9.30 -8.91 7.64
N ILE A 187 8.61 -8.16 6.78
CA ILE A 187 7.57 -7.21 7.19
C ILE A 187 6.17 -7.80 7.25
N MET A 188 5.96 -8.99 6.66
CA MET A 188 4.66 -9.69 6.66
C MET A 188 4.04 -9.84 8.07
N PRO A 189 4.80 -10.24 9.12
CA PRO A 189 4.25 -10.32 10.47
C PRO A 189 3.65 -9.01 10.99
N ALA A 190 4.26 -7.87 10.66
CA ALA A 190 3.75 -6.56 11.05
C ALA A 190 2.43 -6.22 10.33
N LEU A 191 2.31 -6.59 9.04
CA LEU A 191 1.06 -6.44 8.29
C LEU A 191 -0.05 -7.34 8.83
N ILE A 192 0.27 -8.57 9.20
CA ILE A 192 -0.67 -9.50 9.84
C ILE A 192 -1.13 -8.94 11.19
N TRP A 193 -0.20 -8.45 12.00
CA TRP A 193 -0.52 -7.81 13.28
C TRP A 193 -1.45 -6.61 13.07
N ARG A 194 -1.18 -5.76 12.07
CA ARG A 194 -2.06 -4.64 11.73
C ARG A 194 -3.49 -5.07 11.44
N ILE A 195 -3.68 -6.14 10.67
CA ILE A 195 -5.00 -6.68 10.34
C ILE A 195 -5.75 -7.13 11.58
N PHE A 196 -5.09 -7.86 12.49
CA PHE A 196 -5.73 -8.31 13.74
C PHE A 196 -6.11 -7.14 14.64
N ASP A 197 -5.24 -6.15 14.75
CA ASP A 197 -5.47 -4.95 15.56
C ASP A 197 -6.65 -4.13 15.02
N GLU A 198 -6.71 -3.95 13.70
CA GLU A 198 -7.82 -3.29 13.01
C GLU A 198 -9.14 -4.05 13.22
N GLU A 199 -9.17 -5.37 13.05
CA GLU A 199 -10.37 -6.18 13.31
C GLU A 199 -10.86 -6.07 14.75
N ASN A 200 -9.94 -6.03 15.72
CA ASN A 200 -10.29 -5.86 17.13
C ASN A 200 -10.89 -4.49 17.42
N LEU A 201 -10.33 -3.44 16.83
CA LEU A 201 -10.84 -2.08 16.98
C LEU A 201 -12.23 -1.94 16.31
N LEU A 202 -12.38 -2.46 15.08
CA LEU A 202 -13.65 -2.41 14.37
C LEU A 202 -14.74 -3.23 15.08
N ALA A 203 -14.41 -4.41 15.61
CA ALA A 203 -15.38 -5.23 16.35
C ALA A 203 -15.88 -4.56 17.63
N LYS A 204 -15.05 -3.73 18.28
CA LYS A 204 -15.43 -2.99 19.49
C LYS A 204 -16.24 -1.73 19.20
N ASN A 205 -15.94 -1.04 18.11
CA ASN A 205 -16.38 0.34 17.92
C ASN A 205 -17.28 0.56 16.68
N LEU A 206 -17.39 -0.41 15.77
CA LEU A 206 -18.21 -0.30 14.56
C LEU A 206 -19.43 -1.23 14.63
N PRO A 207 -20.64 -0.71 14.86
CA PRO A 207 -21.85 -1.52 14.90
C PRO A 207 -22.04 -2.33 13.62
N GLY A 208 -22.39 -3.62 13.74
CA GLY A 208 -22.61 -4.54 12.62
C GLY A 208 -21.33 -5.19 12.07
N TYR A 209 -20.14 -4.87 12.60
CA TYR A 209 -18.90 -5.46 12.12
C TYR A 209 -18.75 -6.93 12.53
N SER A 210 -19.24 -7.32 13.69
CA SER A 210 -19.21 -8.72 14.15
C SER A 210 -20.03 -9.61 13.25
N GLU A 211 -21.24 -9.20 12.88
CA GLU A 211 -22.13 -9.90 11.95
C GLU A 211 -21.52 -9.98 10.53
N TYR A 212 -20.82 -8.93 10.12
CA TYR A 212 -20.08 -8.93 8.86
C TYR A 212 -18.95 -9.96 8.86
N ARG A 213 -18.18 -10.08 9.96
CA ARG A 213 -17.13 -11.10 10.14
C ARG A 213 -17.65 -12.53 10.05
N GLU A 214 -18.85 -12.79 10.55
CA GLU A 214 -19.48 -14.11 10.46
C GLU A 214 -19.86 -14.47 9.02
N LYS A 215 -20.28 -13.48 8.22
CA LYS A 215 -20.68 -13.65 6.82
C LYS A 215 -19.49 -13.78 5.88
N VAL A 216 -18.48 -12.93 6.04
CA VAL A 216 -17.29 -12.88 5.19
C VAL A 216 -16.11 -13.50 5.95
N LYS A 217 -15.85 -14.77 5.70
CA LYS A 217 -14.88 -15.57 6.47
C LYS A 217 -13.41 -15.24 6.15
N TYR A 218 -13.13 -14.82 4.91
CA TYR A 218 -11.76 -14.60 4.44
C TYR A 218 -11.29 -13.18 4.77
N ARG A 219 -10.06 -13.07 5.32
CA ARG A 219 -9.45 -11.77 5.62
C ARG A 219 -8.86 -11.12 4.38
N LEU A 220 -8.03 -11.86 3.68
CA LEU A 220 -7.15 -11.31 2.64
C LEU A 220 -7.26 -12.06 1.32
N ILE A 221 -7.10 -13.39 1.35
CA ILE A 221 -7.10 -14.23 0.16
C ILE A 221 -8.27 -15.22 0.26
N PRO A 222 -9.21 -15.20 -0.70
CA PRO A 222 -10.32 -16.13 -0.72
C PRO A 222 -9.85 -17.59 -0.63
N PHE A 223 -10.51 -18.40 0.15
CA PHE A 223 -10.24 -19.82 0.37
C PHE A 223 -8.91 -20.16 1.09
N ILE A 224 -8.08 -19.17 1.45
CA ILE A 224 -6.79 -19.37 2.15
C ILE A 224 -6.85 -18.76 3.55
N TRP A 225 -7.12 -17.46 3.65
CA TRP A 225 -7.08 -16.74 4.93
C TRP A 225 -8.01 -15.53 4.97
#